data_8d95babc88e63a4aa641759090b364d7
#
_entry.id   8d95babc88e63a4aa641759090b364d7
#
_cell.length_a   1.000
_cell.length_b   1.000
_cell.length_c   1.000
_cell.angle_alpha   90.00
_cell.angle_beta   90.00
_cell.angle_gamma   90.00
#
_symmetry.space_group_name_H-M   'P 1'
#
loop_
_entity.id
_entity.type
_entity.pdbx_description
1 polymer ?
#
loop_
_entity_poly.entity_id
_entity_poly.type
_entity_poly.pdbx_seq_one_letter_code
_entity_poly.pdbx_strand_id
1 'polypeptide(L)'
;MDLRLSRERQARLDLVEGLKVYIAGQIMPSLRQEFENWCDAENPNETKLRDSKFMQKKFGPDPLYQTSRGLQRLSQEAMWREVIFGLDERKTEIEKQLDSDYQDPGSLTLNSNLPMPDYYENNEFHLQPGNFHKNTIAGPIYEVGVATYTMHRYGKAGDEMGRALVSVLPDQPFKRVLYMGCGPAYKSYPIMNALPDAEHWGIDLAAPMLKYARHRAVENEKPMHFSQMNAEDMYFPDGHFDLVFCMLL
;
A
#
# COMPACT_ATOMS: atom_id res chain seq x y z
N MET A 1 1.87 -12.67 14.39
CA MET A 1 1.17 -11.52 15.07
C MET A 1 -0.34 -11.60 14.87
N ASP A 2 -1.15 -11.42 15.93
CA ASP A 2 -2.63 -11.37 15.80
C ASP A 2 -3.10 -9.94 15.57
N LEU A 3 -3.69 -9.67 14.40
CA LEU A 3 -4.22 -8.35 13.99
C LEU A 3 -5.75 -8.32 13.95
N ARG A 4 -6.43 -9.32 14.52
CA ARG A 4 -7.90 -9.37 14.54
C ARG A 4 -8.46 -8.21 15.36
N LEU A 5 -9.46 -7.57 14.80
CA LEU A 5 -10.22 -6.52 15.48
C LEU A 5 -11.32 -7.13 16.36
N SER A 6 -11.86 -6.36 17.30
CA SER A 6 -13.05 -6.77 18.03
C SER A 6 -14.22 -7.00 17.07
N ARG A 7 -15.16 -7.86 17.48
CA ARG A 7 -16.36 -8.16 16.67
C ARG A 7 -17.13 -6.90 16.27
N GLU A 8 -17.21 -5.93 17.16
CA GLU A 8 -17.91 -4.67 16.92
C GLU A 8 -17.19 -3.84 15.85
N ARG A 9 -15.85 -3.70 15.93
CA ARG A 9 -15.06 -2.97 14.94
C ARG A 9 -15.06 -3.66 13.59
N GLN A 10 -15.00 -4.99 13.58
CA GLN A 10 -15.09 -5.75 12.33
C GLN A 10 -16.45 -5.51 11.66
N ALA A 11 -17.56 -5.53 12.39
CA ALA A 11 -18.87 -5.25 11.82
C ALA A 11 -18.96 -3.83 11.21
N ARG A 12 -18.28 -2.84 11.81
CA ARG A 12 -18.20 -1.49 11.23
C ARG A 12 -17.34 -1.46 9.96
N LEU A 13 -16.25 -2.21 9.91
CA LEU A 13 -15.46 -2.36 8.69
C LEU A 13 -16.25 -3.05 7.58
N ASP A 14 -17.01 -4.08 7.89
CA ASP A 14 -17.87 -4.78 6.94
C ASP A 14 -18.92 -3.83 6.33
N LEU A 15 -19.47 -2.91 7.15
CA LEU A 15 -20.36 -1.85 6.65
C LEU A 15 -19.62 -0.89 5.69
N VAL A 16 -18.40 -0.49 6.04
CA VAL A 16 -17.56 0.38 5.19
C VAL A 16 -17.24 -0.33 3.88
N GLU A 17 -16.92 -1.60 3.91
CA GLU A 17 -16.66 -2.41 2.71
C GLU A 17 -17.92 -2.48 1.83
N GLY A 18 -19.10 -2.73 2.42
CA GLY A 18 -20.38 -2.69 1.72
C GLY A 18 -20.62 -1.35 1.03
N LEU A 19 -20.30 -0.22 1.67
CA LEU A 19 -20.38 1.10 1.07
C LEU A 19 -19.40 1.25 -0.12
N LYS A 20 -18.16 0.77 0.00
CA LYS A 20 -17.19 0.79 -1.11
C LYS A 20 -17.67 -0.05 -2.30
N VAL A 21 -18.20 -1.23 -2.05
CA VAL A 21 -18.80 -2.09 -3.09
C VAL A 21 -19.97 -1.39 -3.77
N TYR A 22 -20.84 -0.73 -3.01
CA TYR A 22 -21.95 0.05 -3.58
C TYR A 22 -21.45 1.21 -4.47
N ILE A 23 -20.47 1.98 -4.00
CA ILE A 23 -19.86 3.05 -4.80
C ILE A 23 -19.28 2.49 -6.11
N ALA A 24 -18.50 1.42 -6.03
CA ALA A 24 -17.88 0.81 -7.20
C ALA A 24 -18.87 0.18 -8.18
N GLY A 25 -19.96 -0.42 -7.66
CA GLY A 25 -20.92 -1.19 -8.45
C GLY A 25 -22.12 -0.38 -8.95
N GLN A 26 -22.45 0.76 -8.31
CA GLN A 26 -23.63 1.56 -8.67
C GLN A 26 -23.26 2.99 -9.07
N ILE A 27 -22.49 3.70 -8.21
CA ILE A 27 -22.22 5.12 -8.45
C ILE A 27 -21.20 5.31 -9.59
N MET A 28 -20.11 4.56 -9.56
CA MET A 28 -19.06 4.71 -10.60
C MET A 28 -19.54 4.35 -12.00
N PRO A 29 -20.33 3.29 -12.23
CA PRO A 29 -20.93 3.02 -13.54
C PRO A 29 -21.85 4.14 -14.03
N SER A 30 -22.65 4.75 -13.13
CA SER A 30 -23.54 5.87 -13.50
C SER A 30 -22.74 7.10 -13.93
N LEU A 31 -21.68 7.45 -13.20
CA LEU A 31 -20.75 8.53 -13.57
C LEU A 31 -20.06 8.25 -14.91
N ARG A 32 -19.67 7.01 -15.13
CA ARG A 32 -19.08 6.59 -16.40
C ARG A 32 -20.05 6.76 -17.55
N GLN A 33 -21.31 6.36 -17.36
CA GLN A 33 -22.36 6.52 -18.39
C GLN A 33 -22.61 8.00 -18.71
N GLU A 34 -22.65 8.87 -17.71
CA GLU A 34 -22.78 10.33 -17.93
C GLU A 34 -21.60 10.88 -18.72
N PHE A 35 -20.38 10.45 -18.42
CA PHE A 35 -19.18 10.84 -19.15
C PHE A 35 -19.23 10.35 -20.61
N GLU A 36 -19.61 9.09 -20.84
CA GLU A 36 -19.75 8.50 -22.19
C GLU A 36 -20.83 9.24 -23.00
N ASN A 37 -22.01 9.52 -22.41
CA ASN A 37 -23.07 10.29 -23.05
C ASN A 37 -22.61 11.70 -23.45
N TRP A 38 -21.82 12.35 -22.60
CA TRP A 38 -21.23 13.64 -22.92
C TRP A 38 -20.19 13.53 -24.05
N CYS A 39 -19.35 12.51 -24.05
CA CYS A 39 -18.42 12.29 -25.16
C CYS A 39 -19.13 12.09 -26.49
N ASP A 40 -20.20 11.31 -26.50
CA ASP A 40 -20.99 11.06 -27.70
C ASP A 40 -21.68 12.33 -28.24
N ALA A 41 -22.15 13.19 -27.34
CA ALA A 41 -22.82 14.43 -27.71
C ALA A 41 -21.88 15.54 -28.19
N GLU A 42 -20.76 15.72 -27.52
CA GLU A 42 -19.83 16.85 -27.73
C GLU A 42 -18.62 16.49 -28.61
N ASN A 43 -18.37 15.20 -28.82
CA ASN A 43 -17.21 14.67 -29.55
C ASN A 43 -15.89 15.39 -29.19
N PRO A 44 -15.49 15.43 -27.88
CA PRO A 44 -14.34 16.18 -27.43
C PRO A 44 -13.04 15.58 -28.00
N ASN A 45 -12.11 16.44 -28.44
CA ASN A 45 -10.81 15.99 -28.87
C ASN A 45 -9.95 15.52 -27.67
N GLU A 46 -8.87 14.81 -27.96
CA GLU A 46 -7.97 14.25 -26.95
C GLU A 46 -7.37 15.32 -26.02
N THR A 47 -7.08 16.51 -26.54
CA THR A 47 -6.56 17.63 -25.74
C THR A 47 -7.52 18.06 -24.64
N LYS A 48 -8.84 18.15 -24.96
CA LYS A 48 -9.88 18.45 -23.95
C LYS A 48 -10.00 17.33 -22.91
N LEU A 49 -9.95 16.05 -23.35
CA LEU A 49 -10.05 14.91 -22.45
C LEU A 49 -8.87 14.81 -21.47
N ARG A 50 -7.70 15.28 -21.87
CA ARG A 50 -6.49 15.32 -21.03
C ARG A 50 -6.37 16.59 -20.18
N ASP A 51 -7.17 17.62 -20.42
CA ASP A 51 -7.16 18.85 -19.63
C ASP A 51 -7.92 18.65 -18.30
N SER A 52 -7.18 18.41 -17.23
CA SER A 52 -7.74 18.20 -15.90
C SER A 52 -8.53 19.39 -15.38
N LYS A 53 -8.15 20.64 -15.73
CA LYS A 53 -8.86 21.86 -15.32
C LYS A 53 -10.20 21.98 -16.04
N PHE A 54 -10.21 21.68 -17.34
CA PHE A 54 -11.43 21.63 -18.12
C PHE A 54 -12.38 20.57 -17.55
N MET A 55 -11.90 19.34 -17.32
CA MET A 55 -12.69 18.24 -16.77
C MET A 55 -13.25 18.57 -15.39
N GLN A 56 -12.43 19.15 -14.51
CA GLN A 56 -12.88 19.59 -13.20
C GLN A 56 -13.95 20.69 -13.28
N LYS A 57 -13.84 21.64 -14.21
CA LYS A 57 -14.84 22.67 -14.42
C LYS A 57 -16.15 22.10 -14.95
N LYS A 58 -16.07 21.10 -15.82
CA LYS A 58 -17.22 20.47 -16.47
C LYS A 58 -18.01 19.56 -15.52
N PHE A 59 -17.32 18.63 -14.85
CA PHE A 59 -17.93 17.59 -14.03
C PHE A 59 -17.88 17.87 -12.53
N GLY A 60 -16.98 18.75 -12.08
CA GLY A 60 -16.86 19.09 -10.66
C GLY A 60 -18.14 19.58 -9.99
N PRO A 61 -19.01 20.38 -10.65
CA PRO A 61 -20.31 20.80 -10.10
C PRO A 61 -21.38 19.73 -10.11
N ASP A 62 -21.17 18.60 -10.81
CA ASP A 62 -22.18 17.54 -10.92
C ASP A 62 -22.51 16.93 -9.54
N PRO A 63 -23.80 16.86 -9.15
CA PRO A 63 -24.19 16.37 -7.83
C PRO A 63 -23.82 14.91 -7.59
N LEU A 64 -23.87 14.04 -8.61
CA LEU A 64 -23.49 12.63 -8.50
C LEU A 64 -21.99 12.50 -8.30
N TYR A 65 -21.19 13.27 -9.06
CA TYR A 65 -19.74 13.33 -8.88
C TYR A 65 -19.37 13.80 -7.48
N GLN A 66 -19.96 14.88 -6.98
CA GLN A 66 -19.70 15.40 -5.63
C GLN A 66 -20.09 14.37 -4.54
N THR A 67 -21.25 13.73 -4.70
CA THR A 67 -21.70 12.67 -3.80
C THR A 67 -20.73 11.50 -3.81
N SER A 68 -20.30 11.06 -4.97
CA SER A 68 -19.29 10.00 -5.14
C SER A 68 -18.00 10.33 -4.38
N ARG A 69 -17.47 11.55 -4.56
CA ARG A 69 -16.23 11.99 -3.87
C ARG A 69 -16.40 12.05 -2.36
N GLY A 70 -17.54 12.57 -1.89
CA GLY A 70 -17.89 12.62 -0.47
C GLY A 70 -17.97 11.22 0.15
N LEU A 71 -18.67 10.30 -0.48
CA LEU A 71 -18.81 8.92 0.00
C LEU A 71 -17.48 8.15 -0.04
N GLN A 72 -16.66 8.32 -1.09
CA GLN A 72 -15.32 7.73 -1.15
C GLN A 72 -14.46 8.19 0.02
N ARG A 73 -14.43 9.51 0.28
CA ARG A 73 -13.68 10.09 1.39
C ARG A 73 -14.19 9.58 2.75
N LEU A 74 -15.50 9.64 2.97
CA LEU A 74 -16.15 9.15 4.21
C LEU A 74 -15.80 7.68 4.47
N SER A 75 -15.92 6.83 3.45
CA SER A 75 -15.61 5.41 3.56
C SER A 75 -14.13 5.17 3.92
N GLN A 76 -13.23 5.98 3.36
CA GLN A 76 -11.81 5.88 3.61
C GLN A 76 -11.43 6.31 5.03
N GLU A 77 -11.95 7.46 5.48
CA GLU A 77 -11.72 7.97 6.83
C GLU A 77 -12.34 7.06 7.90
N ALA A 78 -13.56 6.54 7.66
CA ALA A 78 -14.21 5.59 8.56
C ALA A 78 -13.41 4.29 8.70
N MET A 79 -12.89 3.76 7.58
CA MET A 79 -12.04 2.57 7.59
C MET A 79 -10.80 2.77 8.48
N TRP A 80 -10.02 3.83 8.24
CA TRP A 80 -8.81 4.08 9.02
C TRP A 80 -9.10 4.28 10.50
N ARG A 81 -10.19 4.97 10.83
CA ARG A 81 -10.61 5.15 12.22
C ARG A 81 -10.84 3.82 12.93
N GLU A 82 -11.59 2.90 12.33
CA GLU A 82 -11.88 1.61 12.97
C GLU A 82 -10.64 0.72 13.09
N VAL A 83 -9.77 0.74 12.08
CA VAL A 83 -8.50 -0.01 12.09
C VAL A 83 -7.54 0.53 13.15
N ILE A 84 -7.31 1.86 13.15
CA ILE A 84 -6.37 2.50 14.09
C ILE A 84 -6.84 2.28 15.52
N PHE A 85 -8.09 2.61 15.86
CA PHE A 85 -8.60 2.43 17.22
C PHE A 85 -8.58 0.97 17.66
N GLY A 86 -8.84 0.03 16.74
CA GLY A 86 -8.80 -1.39 17.07
C GLY A 86 -7.42 -1.94 17.37
N LEU A 87 -6.39 -1.42 16.69
CA LEU A 87 -5.01 -1.83 16.93
C LEU A 87 -4.37 -1.04 18.07
N ASP A 88 -4.75 0.22 18.27
CA ASP A 88 -4.25 1.04 19.39
C ASP A 88 -4.61 0.45 20.76
N GLU A 89 -5.71 -0.29 20.88
CA GLU A 89 -6.06 -1.04 22.10
C GLU A 89 -4.97 -2.03 22.53
N ARG A 90 -4.13 -2.49 21.59
CA ARG A 90 -3.02 -3.44 21.81
C ARG A 90 -1.68 -2.90 21.33
N LYS A 91 -1.56 -1.59 21.19
CA LYS A 91 -0.37 -0.94 20.62
C LYS A 91 0.92 -1.37 21.30
N THR A 92 0.98 -1.34 22.64
CA THR A 92 2.17 -1.72 23.40
C THR A 92 2.59 -3.18 23.18
N GLU A 93 1.62 -4.10 23.05
CA GLU A 93 1.89 -5.51 22.73
C GLU A 93 2.47 -5.65 21.31
N ILE A 94 1.87 -4.96 20.35
CA ILE A 94 2.32 -4.96 18.95
C ILE A 94 3.74 -4.38 18.84
N GLU A 95 4.00 -3.22 19.46
CA GLU A 95 5.33 -2.59 19.50
C GLU A 95 6.39 -3.53 20.06
N LYS A 96 6.07 -4.22 21.16
CA LYS A 96 7.00 -5.20 21.76
C LYS A 96 7.34 -6.35 20.78
N GLN A 97 6.37 -6.80 19.98
CA GLN A 97 6.63 -7.82 18.97
C GLN A 97 7.47 -7.27 17.81
N LEU A 98 7.23 -6.03 17.40
CA LEU A 98 7.98 -5.37 16.30
C LEU A 98 9.43 -5.04 16.68
N ASP A 99 9.71 -4.85 17.97
CA ASP A 99 11.05 -4.57 18.51
C ASP A 99 11.80 -5.84 18.97
N SER A 100 11.29 -7.03 18.65
CA SER A 100 11.94 -8.29 18.99
C SER A 100 13.27 -8.45 18.22
N ASP A 101 14.27 -9.03 18.91
CA ASP A 101 15.54 -9.38 18.29
C ASP A 101 15.40 -10.75 17.58
N TYR A 102 15.51 -10.74 16.26
CA TYR A 102 15.34 -11.92 15.42
C TYR A 102 16.68 -12.53 15.05
N GLN A 103 16.82 -13.84 15.28
CA GLN A 103 18.02 -14.64 15.01
C GLN A 103 17.85 -15.43 13.70
N ASP A 104 17.57 -14.74 12.58
CA ASP A 104 17.45 -15.34 11.25
C ASP A 104 18.45 -14.71 10.25
N PRO A 105 18.61 -15.25 9.04
CA PRO A 105 19.57 -14.75 8.05
C PRO A 105 19.29 -13.35 7.51
N GLY A 106 18.09 -12.81 7.72
CA GLY A 106 17.74 -11.45 7.29
C GLY A 106 18.27 -10.36 8.22
N SER A 107 18.12 -9.10 7.82
CA SER A 107 18.56 -7.94 8.60
C SER A 107 17.58 -6.76 8.53
N LEU A 108 17.70 -5.83 9.47
CA LEU A 108 17.00 -4.56 9.47
C LEU A 108 17.99 -3.44 9.85
N THR A 109 18.18 -2.50 8.93
CA THR A 109 18.99 -1.29 9.16
C THR A 109 18.08 -0.06 9.11
N LEU A 110 17.95 0.64 10.22
CA LEU A 110 17.17 1.87 10.32
C LEU A 110 18.11 3.08 10.36
N ASN A 111 17.66 4.20 9.77
CA ASN A 111 18.34 5.48 9.76
C ASN A 111 17.46 6.55 10.42
N SER A 112 17.65 6.79 11.72
CA SER A 112 16.90 7.79 12.49
C SER A 112 17.08 9.24 12.00
N ASN A 113 18.11 9.48 11.19
CA ASN A 113 18.44 10.80 10.65
C ASN A 113 18.06 10.93 9.16
N LEU A 114 17.33 9.95 8.59
CA LEU A 114 16.90 10.03 7.20
C LEU A 114 15.96 11.22 7.02
N PRO A 115 16.32 12.20 6.17
CA PRO A 115 15.41 13.30 5.87
C PRO A 115 14.20 12.79 5.09
N MET A 116 13.01 13.10 5.59
CA MET A 116 11.77 12.78 4.87
C MET A 116 11.55 13.78 3.75
N PRO A 117 11.28 13.35 2.51
CA PRO A 117 10.90 14.26 1.44
C PRO A 117 9.61 15.03 1.79
N ASP A 118 9.53 16.30 1.38
CA ASP A 118 8.38 17.16 1.68
C ASP A 118 7.04 16.57 1.23
N TYR A 119 7.03 15.91 0.07
CA TYR A 119 5.82 15.25 -0.43
C TYR A 119 5.38 14.07 0.45
N TYR A 120 6.31 13.43 1.17
CA TYR A 120 6.02 12.31 2.06
C TYR A 120 5.65 12.79 3.46
N GLU A 121 6.33 13.83 3.96
CA GLU A 121 6.08 14.40 5.29
C GLU A 121 4.72 15.11 5.39
N ASN A 122 4.33 15.83 4.32
CA ASN A 122 3.19 16.74 4.34
C ASN A 122 1.90 16.17 3.74
N ASN A 123 1.91 14.90 3.27
CA ASN A 123 0.71 14.28 2.70
C ASN A 123 0.37 12.98 3.43
N GLU A 124 -0.92 12.76 3.66
CA GLU A 124 -1.44 11.49 4.15
C GLU A 124 -1.89 10.63 2.96
N PHE A 125 -1.02 9.73 2.51
CA PHE A 125 -1.35 8.82 1.43
C PHE A 125 -2.54 7.95 1.82
N HIS A 126 -3.47 7.82 0.90
CA HIS A 126 -4.72 7.08 1.12
C HIS A 126 -5.54 7.59 2.32
N LEU A 127 -5.33 8.84 2.76
CA LEU A 127 -5.92 9.41 3.97
C LEU A 127 -5.62 8.60 5.24
N GLN A 128 -4.49 7.88 5.27
CA GLN A 128 -4.03 7.18 6.49
C GLN A 128 -3.48 8.21 7.47
N PRO A 129 -4.11 8.43 8.63
CA PRO A 129 -3.65 9.39 9.62
C PRO A 129 -2.23 9.10 10.08
N GLY A 130 -1.36 10.13 10.02
CA GLY A 130 0.06 10.00 10.32
C GLY A 130 0.88 9.33 9.22
N ASN A 131 0.29 9.14 8.04
CA ASN A 131 0.93 8.47 6.92
C ASN A 131 1.49 7.08 7.33
N PHE A 132 2.60 6.65 6.72
CA PHE A 132 3.22 5.35 7.01
C PHE A 132 4.37 5.43 8.02
N HIS A 133 4.77 6.64 8.45
CA HIS A 133 5.98 6.84 9.26
C HIS A 133 5.74 7.45 10.66
N LYS A 134 4.61 8.15 10.89
CA LYS A 134 4.34 8.85 12.16
C LYS A 134 3.74 7.94 13.25
N ASN A 135 3.14 6.81 12.88
CA ASN A 135 2.62 5.83 13.85
C ASN A 135 3.54 4.61 13.93
N THR A 136 4.01 4.28 15.12
CA THR A 136 4.93 3.14 15.36
C THR A 136 4.38 1.79 14.92
N ILE A 137 3.05 1.64 14.81
CA ILE A 137 2.36 0.44 14.32
C ILE A 137 1.73 0.64 12.93
N ALA A 138 2.28 1.57 12.12
CA ALA A 138 1.73 1.87 10.79
C ALA A 138 1.70 0.64 9.85
N GLY A 139 2.68 -0.25 9.94
CA GLY A 139 2.71 -1.49 9.15
C GLY A 139 1.52 -2.41 9.43
N PRO A 140 1.24 -2.81 10.68
CA PRO A 140 0.02 -3.51 11.07
C PRO A 140 -1.27 -2.81 10.67
N ILE A 141 -1.37 -1.48 10.88
CA ILE A 141 -2.51 -0.67 10.46
C ILE A 141 -2.72 -0.76 8.94
N TYR A 142 -1.63 -0.63 8.18
CA TYR A 142 -1.68 -0.73 6.72
C TYR A 142 -2.19 -2.11 6.27
N GLU A 143 -1.68 -3.21 6.84
CA GLU A 143 -2.08 -4.56 6.43
C GLU A 143 -3.58 -4.80 6.65
N VAL A 144 -4.13 -4.42 7.80
CA VAL A 144 -5.56 -4.55 8.08
C VAL A 144 -6.38 -3.63 7.17
N GLY A 145 -5.93 -2.38 7.00
CA GLY A 145 -6.67 -1.37 6.22
C GLY A 145 -6.66 -1.67 4.72
N VAL A 146 -5.54 -2.14 4.16
CA VAL A 146 -5.42 -2.34 2.70
C VAL A 146 -6.36 -3.41 2.17
N ALA A 147 -6.69 -4.43 2.96
CA ALA A 147 -7.66 -5.45 2.59
C ALA A 147 -9.04 -4.83 2.28
N THR A 148 -9.57 -4.04 3.22
CA THR A 148 -10.82 -3.29 3.04
C THR A 148 -10.70 -2.18 1.98
N TYR A 149 -9.56 -1.46 1.95
CA TYR A 149 -9.30 -0.42 0.95
C TYR A 149 -9.42 -0.95 -0.47
N THR A 150 -8.84 -2.11 -0.72
CA THR A 150 -8.81 -2.73 -2.05
C THR A 150 -10.00 -3.64 -2.34
N MET A 151 -10.94 -3.78 -1.38
CA MET A 151 -12.04 -4.74 -1.46
C MET A 151 -11.53 -6.16 -1.77
N HIS A 152 -10.45 -6.57 -1.09
CA HIS A 152 -9.76 -7.85 -1.23
C HIS A 152 -9.29 -8.20 -2.67
N ARG A 153 -9.16 -7.21 -3.57
CA ARG A 153 -8.76 -7.42 -4.98
C ARG A 153 -7.33 -7.94 -5.14
N TYR A 154 -6.48 -7.79 -4.14
CA TYR A 154 -5.11 -8.32 -4.16
C TYR A 154 -4.99 -9.73 -3.57
N GLY A 155 -6.12 -10.46 -3.47
CA GLY A 155 -6.18 -11.80 -2.91
C GLY A 155 -6.11 -11.84 -1.37
N LYS A 156 -6.33 -13.04 -0.80
CA LYS A 156 -6.31 -13.23 0.67
C LYS A 156 -4.95 -12.93 1.30
N ALA A 157 -3.88 -13.27 0.59
CA ALA A 157 -2.50 -13.02 1.04
C ALA A 157 -2.00 -11.62 0.66
N GLY A 158 -2.77 -10.86 -0.13
CA GLY A 158 -2.35 -9.56 -0.65
C GLY A 158 -1.18 -9.61 -1.63
N ASP A 159 -0.86 -10.78 -2.18
CA ASP A 159 0.35 -11.07 -2.96
C ASP A 159 0.12 -11.24 -4.48
N GLU A 160 -1.10 -11.01 -4.96
CA GLU A 160 -1.48 -11.14 -6.39
C GLU A 160 -0.59 -10.31 -7.32
N MET A 161 -0.17 -9.12 -6.89
CA MET A 161 0.74 -8.28 -7.68
C MET A 161 2.11 -8.93 -7.84
N GLY A 162 2.65 -9.53 -6.77
CA GLY A 162 3.90 -10.29 -6.84
C GLY A 162 3.79 -11.48 -7.79
N ARG A 163 2.65 -12.19 -7.79
CA ARG A 163 2.38 -13.29 -8.74
C ARG A 163 2.34 -12.80 -10.18
N ALA A 164 1.71 -11.65 -10.42
CA ALA A 164 1.69 -11.03 -11.76
C ALA A 164 3.11 -10.67 -12.23
N LEU A 165 3.96 -10.13 -11.34
CA LEU A 165 5.35 -9.84 -11.68
C LEU A 165 6.14 -11.12 -12.01
N VAL A 166 5.96 -12.19 -11.24
CA VAL A 166 6.61 -13.48 -11.53
C VAL A 166 6.31 -13.96 -12.95
N SER A 167 5.08 -13.77 -13.45
CA SER A 167 4.68 -14.21 -14.79
C SER A 167 5.39 -13.48 -15.94
N VAL A 168 6.05 -12.36 -15.65
CA VAL A 168 6.76 -11.53 -16.66
C VAL A 168 8.26 -11.42 -16.38
N LEU A 169 8.78 -12.15 -15.39
CA LEU A 169 10.22 -12.18 -15.12
C LEU A 169 10.95 -12.79 -16.32
N PRO A 170 12.09 -12.20 -16.72
CA PRO A 170 12.97 -12.82 -17.73
C PRO A 170 13.49 -14.18 -17.26
N ASP A 171 13.63 -15.13 -18.18
CA ASP A 171 14.24 -16.44 -17.92
C ASP A 171 15.77 -16.32 -17.87
N GLN A 172 16.27 -15.83 -16.76
CA GLN A 172 17.70 -15.68 -16.48
C GLN A 172 17.96 -15.78 -14.97
N PRO A 173 19.19 -16.14 -14.55
CA PRO A 173 19.53 -16.16 -13.13
C PRO A 173 19.62 -14.75 -12.55
N PHE A 174 19.10 -14.58 -11.34
CA PHE A 174 19.26 -13.39 -10.54
C PHE A 174 19.95 -13.75 -9.23
N LYS A 175 20.93 -12.96 -8.79
CA LYS A 175 21.67 -13.16 -7.53
C LYS A 175 21.23 -12.21 -6.45
N ARG A 176 20.93 -10.96 -6.81
CA ARG A 176 20.51 -9.91 -5.87
C ARG A 176 19.32 -9.15 -6.41
N VAL A 177 18.27 -9.11 -5.61
CA VAL A 177 16.98 -8.56 -5.98
C VAL A 177 16.60 -7.44 -5.01
N LEU A 178 16.24 -6.27 -5.53
CA LEU A 178 15.81 -5.13 -4.75
C LEU A 178 14.32 -4.84 -4.96
N TYR A 179 13.58 -4.71 -3.87
CA TYR A 179 12.22 -4.17 -3.83
C TYR A 179 12.24 -2.74 -3.29
N MET A 180 12.02 -1.75 -4.15
CA MET A 180 11.93 -0.32 -3.79
C MET A 180 10.52 0.01 -3.29
N GLY A 181 10.42 0.81 -2.21
CA GLY A 181 9.15 1.13 -1.56
C GLY A 181 8.44 -0.13 -1.10
N CYS A 182 9.16 -1.01 -0.40
CA CYS A 182 8.69 -2.36 -0.12
C CYS A 182 7.51 -2.42 0.87
N GLY A 183 7.28 -1.36 1.67
CA GLY A 183 6.27 -1.35 2.71
C GLY A 183 6.37 -2.58 3.62
N PRO A 184 5.27 -3.34 3.85
CA PRO A 184 5.28 -4.57 4.64
C PRO A 184 5.93 -5.78 3.95
N ALA A 185 6.44 -5.63 2.73
CA ALA A 185 7.18 -6.58 1.89
C ALA A 185 6.46 -7.88 1.48
N TYR A 186 5.37 -8.30 2.09
CA TYR A 186 4.71 -9.59 1.80
C TYR A 186 4.28 -9.75 0.33
N LYS A 187 4.10 -8.65 -0.40
CA LYS A 187 3.81 -8.66 -1.85
C LYS A 187 4.98 -9.23 -2.68
N SER A 188 6.21 -9.20 -2.15
CA SER A 188 7.40 -9.75 -2.81
C SER A 188 7.57 -11.27 -2.62
N TYR A 189 6.84 -11.91 -1.71
CA TYR A 189 7.03 -13.32 -1.40
C TYR A 189 6.87 -14.26 -2.61
N PRO A 190 5.96 -14.03 -3.57
CA PRO A 190 5.95 -14.82 -4.81
C PRO A 190 7.25 -14.73 -5.60
N ILE A 191 7.89 -13.56 -5.64
CA ILE A 191 9.18 -13.35 -6.31
C ILE A 191 10.29 -14.10 -5.56
N MET A 192 10.31 -14.03 -4.22
CA MET A 192 11.25 -14.81 -3.40
C MET A 192 11.10 -16.31 -3.60
N ASN A 193 9.85 -16.80 -3.75
CA ASN A 193 9.60 -18.21 -4.05
C ASN A 193 10.06 -18.62 -5.45
N ALA A 194 9.97 -17.72 -6.43
CA ALA A 194 10.43 -17.96 -7.80
C ALA A 194 11.96 -17.87 -7.94
N LEU A 195 12.61 -17.12 -7.06
CA LEU A 195 14.05 -16.85 -7.06
C LEU A 195 14.67 -17.23 -5.68
N PRO A 196 14.62 -18.52 -5.27
CA PRO A 196 14.98 -18.93 -3.91
C PRO A 196 16.49 -18.81 -3.62
N ASP A 197 17.34 -18.83 -4.66
CA ASP A 197 18.80 -18.73 -4.54
C ASP A 197 19.30 -17.27 -4.58
N ALA A 198 18.40 -16.30 -4.79
CA ALA A 198 18.76 -14.89 -4.79
C ALA A 198 18.75 -14.28 -3.38
N GLU A 199 19.63 -13.34 -3.15
CA GLU A 199 19.61 -12.48 -1.98
C GLU A 199 18.55 -11.37 -2.19
N HIS A 200 17.62 -11.21 -1.23
CA HIS A 200 16.49 -10.30 -1.36
C HIS A 200 16.64 -9.08 -0.43
N TRP A 201 16.45 -7.91 -1.00
CA TRP A 201 16.54 -6.63 -0.31
C TRP A 201 15.22 -5.85 -0.44
N GLY A 202 14.85 -5.13 0.61
CA GLY A 202 13.73 -4.20 0.61
C GLY A 202 14.13 -2.85 1.19
N ILE A 203 13.74 -1.77 0.53
CA ILE A 203 13.95 -0.42 1.05
C ILE A 203 12.63 0.32 1.13
N ASP A 204 12.48 1.16 2.17
CA ASP A 204 11.33 2.03 2.38
C ASP A 204 11.73 3.25 3.20
N LEU A 205 11.02 4.36 3.05
CA LEU A 205 11.19 5.55 3.87
C LEU A 205 10.71 5.35 5.31
N ALA A 206 9.67 4.52 5.50
CA ALA A 206 8.97 4.39 6.75
C ALA A 206 9.56 3.28 7.65
N ALA A 207 10.29 3.66 8.70
CA ALA A 207 10.81 2.72 9.69
C ALA A 207 9.72 1.78 10.29
N PRO A 208 8.48 2.23 10.62
CA PRO A 208 7.43 1.35 11.13
C PRO A 208 7.00 0.28 10.12
N MET A 209 7.01 0.59 8.82
CA MET A 209 6.73 -0.39 7.75
C MET A 209 7.82 -1.45 7.71
N LEU A 210 9.09 -1.05 7.76
CA LEU A 210 10.23 -1.97 7.73
C LEU A 210 10.32 -2.86 8.97
N LYS A 211 10.02 -2.35 10.15
CA LYS A 211 9.91 -3.18 11.36
C LYS A 211 8.85 -4.27 11.19
N TYR A 212 7.71 -3.90 10.65
CA TYR A 212 6.64 -4.86 10.37
C TYR A 212 7.02 -5.82 9.24
N ALA A 213 7.65 -5.36 8.16
CA ALA A 213 8.17 -6.20 7.09
C ALA A 213 9.16 -7.25 7.63
N ARG A 214 10.05 -6.84 8.52
CA ARG A 214 11.01 -7.73 9.20
C ARG A 214 10.31 -8.81 10.01
N HIS A 215 9.33 -8.41 10.85
CA HIS A 215 8.52 -9.35 11.62
C HIS A 215 7.81 -10.36 10.72
N ARG A 216 7.16 -9.89 9.65
CA ARG A 216 6.45 -10.75 8.68
C ARG A 216 7.37 -11.69 7.93
N ALA A 217 8.57 -11.22 7.56
CA ALA A 217 9.58 -12.03 6.89
C ALA A 217 10.01 -13.21 7.77
N VAL A 218 10.26 -12.96 9.05
CA VAL A 218 10.59 -14.01 10.04
C VAL A 218 9.45 -15.01 10.20
N GLU A 219 8.22 -14.53 10.43
CA GLU A 219 7.05 -15.40 10.58
C GLU A 219 6.80 -16.32 9.36
N ASN A 220 7.21 -15.89 8.17
CA ASN A 220 6.99 -16.61 6.92
C ASN A 220 8.26 -17.31 6.39
N GLU A 221 9.34 -17.36 7.18
CA GLU A 221 10.62 -17.97 6.80
C GLU A 221 11.17 -17.41 5.47
N LYS A 222 11.06 -16.07 5.30
CA LYS A 222 11.50 -15.34 4.11
C LYS A 222 12.70 -14.44 4.45
N PRO A 223 13.94 -14.97 4.46
CA PRO A 223 15.12 -14.15 4.76
C PRO A 223 15.24 -13.00 3.77
N MET A 224 15.18 -11.77 4.29
CA MET A 224 15.26 -10.54 3.50
C MET A 224 15.99 -9.48 4.29
N HIS A 225 16.79 -8.66 3.60
CA HIS A 225 17.52 -7.55 4.17
C HIS A 225 16.71 -6.26 3.98
N PHE A 226 16.45 -5.56 5.07
CA PHE A 226 15.68 -4.31 5.04
C PHE A 226 16.57 -3.12 5.39
N SER A 227 16.43 -2.03 4.63
CA SER A 227 17.11 -0.77 4.90
C SER A 227 16.18 0.41 4.79
N GLN A 228 16.17 1.28 5.81
CA GLN A 228 15.46 2.55 5.75
C GLN A 228 16.23 3.52 4.86
N MET A 229 15.65 3.85 3.69
CA MET A 229 16.34 4.57 2.64
C MET A 229 15.36 5.24 1.68
N ASN A 230 15.77 6.37 1.11
CA ASN A 230 15.05 6.98 0.00
C ASN A 230 15.44 6.28 -1.31
N ALA A 231 14.45 5.82 -2.07
CA ALA A 231 14.67 5.20 -3.38
C ALA A 231 15.25 6.16 -4.43
N GLU A 232 15.11 7.47 -4.21
CA GLU A 232 15.69 8.52 -5.07
C GLU A 232 17.18 8.79 -4.76
N ASP A 233 17.67 8.33 -3.57
CA ASP A 233 19.05 8.54 -3.12
C ASP A 233 19.55 7.31 -2.35
N MET A 234 19.94 6.28 -3.09
CA MET A 234 20.41 5.02 -2.55
C MET A 234 21.93 4.99 -2.42
N TYR A 235 22.44 4.40 -1.34
CA TYR A 235 23.90 4.24 -1.14
C TYR A 235 24.49 2.95 -1.75
N PHE A 236 23.70 2.13 -2.44
CA PHE A 236 24.22 0.93 -3.09
C PHE A 236 25.10 1.29 -4.29
N PRO A 237 26.22 0.57 -4.51
CA PRO A 237 27.05 0.80 -5.68
C PRO A 237 26.32 0.43 -6.97
N ASP A 238 26.74 1.06 -8.07
CA ASP A 238 26.21 0.75 -9.40
C ASP A 238 26.35 -0.73 -9.74
N GLY A 239 25.31 -1.31 -10.35
CA GLY A 239 25.28 -2.73 -10.72
C GLY A 239 25.22 -3.68 -9.54
N HIS A 240 24.85 -3.19 -8.34
CA HIS A 240 24.73 -4.06 -7.15
C HIS A 240 23.61 -5.09 -7.28
N PHE A 241 22.50 -4.74 -7.90
CA PHE A 241 21.33 -5.59 -8.08
C PHE A 241 21.17 -6.05 -9.52
N ASP A 242 20.78 -7.30 -9.72
CA ASP A 242 20.48 -7.89 -11.02
C ASP A 242 19.01 -7.66 -11.42
N LEU A 243 18.13 -7.53 -10.42
CA LEU A 243 16.71 -7.24 -10.57
C LEU A 243 16.30 -6.15 -9.59
N VAL A 244 15.65 -5.11 -10.09
CA VAL A 244 15.05 -4.06 -9.28
C VAL A 244 13.58 -3.93 -9.68
N PHE A 245 12.70 -3.89 -8.71
CA PHE A 245 11.26 -3.71 -8.96
C PHE A 245 10.60 -2.85 -7.89
N CYS A 246 9.44 -2.30 -8.23
CA CYS A 246 8.55 -1.61 -7.29
C CYS A 246 7.09 -2.02 -7.56
N MET A 247 6.25 -1.88 -6.56
CA MET A 247 4.81 -2.13 -6.66
C MET A 247 4.06 -1.03 -5.92
N LEU A 248 3.38 -0.16 -6.65
CA LEU A 248 2.63 0.98 -6.09
C LEU A 248 3.50 1.98 -5.30
N LEU A 249 4.68 2.26 -5.82
CA LEU A 249 5.57 3.29 -5.29
C LEU A 249 5.13 4.67 -5.77
#